data_122c55629cd1b1676614c0a6f43b9167
#
_entry.id   122c55629cd1b1676614c0a6f43b9167
#
_cell.length_a   1.000
_cell.length_b   1.000
_cell.length_c   1.000
_cell.angle_alpha   90.00
_cell.angle_beta   90.00
_cell.angle_gamma   90.00
#
_symmetry.space_group_name_H-M   'P 1'
#
loop_
_entity.id
_entity.type
_entity.pdbx_description
1 polymer ?
#
loop_
_entity_poly.entity_id
_entity_poly.type
_entity_poly.pdbx_seq_one_letter_code
_entity_poly.pdbx_strand_id
1 'polypeptide(L)'
;ASVRAALEAGYRHIDAASAYGNEEGVGEGIQTSGVRRDEIFLTSKLNNPDHGYEQTKRAFAESLKALKTDYLDLYLIHWPNPISCRNNWEEMNAATWKAMEELYESGQIKAIGVSNFRQHHFEALAKTANVAPMVNQISLSPGLTQTSICSYCQEHGMVMEAYSPLGTGRILQLEEMRYFAEKYNHSIAQICIRWSLQMGFIPLPKSINASRIRENINVFDFKLSDEDVSTIASIQAGSVARDPDTINF
;
A
#
# COMPACT_ATOMS: atom_id res chain seq x y z
N ALA A 1 0.74 11.76 -16.16
CA ALA A 1 -0.60 12.42 -16.17
C ALA A 1 -1.36 12.16 -14.85
N SER A 2 -1.62 10.90 -14.43
CA SER A 2 -2.46 10.57 -13.26
C SER A 2 -1.88 11.08 -11.93
N VAL A 3 -0.56 10.97 -11.72
CA VAL A 3 0.11 11.47 -10.52
C VAL A 3 -0.05 12.98 -10.38
N ARG A 4 0.16 13.72 -11.47
CA ARG A 4 -0.05 15.18 -11.48
C ARG A 4 -1.49 15.53 -11.14
N ALA A 5 -2.48 14.86 -11.77
CA ALA A 5 -3.89 15.07 -11.47
C ALA A 5 -4.26 14.77 -10.01
N ALA A 6 -3.62 13.75 -9.40
CA ALA A 6 -3.81 13.43 -8.00
C ALA A 6 -3.24 14.53 -7.08
N LEU A 7 -2.02 15.00 -7.34
CA LEU A 7 -1.39 16.08 -6.57
C LEU A 7 -2.17 17.39 -6.70
N GLU A 8 -2.64 17.75 -7.92
CA GLU A 8 -3.53 18.89 -8.17
C GLU A 8 -4.87 18.76 -7.43
N ALA A 9 -5.38 17.53 -7.25
CA ALA A 9 -6.61 17.26 -6.51
C ALA A 9 -6.41 17.28 -4.97
N GLY A 10 -5.18 17.40 -4.48
CA GLY A 10 -4.89 17.48 -3.04
C GLY A 10 -4.31 16.23 -2.42
N TYR A 11 -4.12 15.13 -3.17
CA TYR A 11 -3.36 13.98 -2.67
C TYR A 11 -1.92 14.38 -2.34
N ARG A 12 -1.40 13.78 -1.30
CA ARG A 12 0.01 13.97 -0.87
C ARG A 12 0.73 12.65 -0.66
N HIS A 13 0.03 11.51 -0.66
CA HIS A 13 0.61 10.18 -0.64
C HIS A 13 0.57 9.57 -2.04
N ILE A 14 1.74 9.23 -2.59
CA ILE A 14 1.91 8.58 -3.90
C ILE A 14 2.56 7.21 -3.67
N ASP A 15 1.84 6.16 -4.02
CA ASP A 15 2.31 4.76 -3.92
C ASP A 15 2.76 4.26 -5.29
N ALA A 16 4.04 3.93 -5.40
CA ALA A 16 4.69 3.33 -6.56
C ALA A 16 5.27 1.95 -6.23
N ALA A 17 5.80 1.26 -7.21
CA ALA A 17 6.65 0.10 -7.06
C ALA A 17 7.50 -0.09 -8.31
N SER A 18 8.74 -0.55 -8.16
CA SER A 18 9.61 -0.87 -9.31
C SER A 18 8.99 -1.94 -10.23
N ALA A 19 8.28 -2.91 -9.64
CA ALA A 19 7.54 -3.95 -10.38
C ALA A 19 6.44 -3.41 -11.32
N TYR A 20 5.98 -2.17 -11.14
CA TYR A 20 4.96 -1.58 -12.02
C TYR A 20 5.53 -1.01 -13.33
N GLY A 21 6.86 -0.89 -13.43
CA GLY A 21 7.54 -0.41 -14.63
C GLY A 21 7.21 1.04 -15.00
N ASN A 22 6.81 1.86 -14.03
CA ASN A 22 6.31 3.22 -14.28
C ASN A 22 6.90 4.29 -13.35
N GLU A 23 7.95 3.99 -12.59
CA GLU A 23 8.56 4.93 -11.64
C GLU A 23 9.05 6.22 -12.31
N GLU A 24 9.61 6.15 -13.53
CA GLU A 24 9.98 7.35 -14.30
C GLU A 24 8.79 8.27 -14.53
N GLY A 25 7.64 7.71 -14.93
CA GLY A 25 6.41 8.46 -15.14
C GLY A 25 5.82 9.02 -13.84
N VAL A 26 6.06 8.36 -12.71
CA VAL A 26 5.70 8.87 -11.37
C VAL A 26 6.59 10.06 -11.02
N GLY A 27 7.91 9.93 -11.14
CA GLY A 27 8.87 11.01 -10.90
C GLY A 27 8.59 12.24 -11.76
N GLU A 28 8.34 12.06 -13.05
CA GLU A 28 7.95 13.14 -13.96
C GLU A 28 6.62 13.79 -13.54
N GLY A 29 5.64 12.98 -13.11
CA GLY A 29 4.35 13.48 -12.63
C GLY A 29 4.48 14.32 -11.37
N ILE A 30 5.39 13.97 -10.46
CA ILE A 30 5.73 14.74 -9.26
C ILE A 30 6.42 16.06 -9.65
N GLN A 31 7.49 16.01 -10.45
CA GLN A 31 8.23 17.20 -10.86
C GLN A 31 7.36 18.24 -11.59
N THR A 32 6.41 17.78 -12.39
CA THR A 32 5.53 18.65 -13.19
C THR A 32 4.24 19.06 -12.48
N SER A 33 4.02 18.64 -11.24
CA SER A 33 2.81 18.95 -10.47
C SER A 33 2.81 20.33 -9.84
N GLY A 34 3.98 20.92 -9.63
CA GLY A 34 4.14 22.17 -8.88
C GLY A 34 4.09 21.99 -7.35
N VAL A 35 3.86 20.77 -6.84
CA VAL A 35 3.92 20.45 -5.40
C VAL A 35 5.35 20.14 -5.02
N ARG A 36 5.82 20.73 -3.92
CA ARG A 36 7.19 20.50 -3.45
C ARG A 36 7.38 19.04 -3.00
N ARG A 37 8.59 18.48 -3.22
CA ARG A 37 8.91 17.09 -2.86
C ARG A 37 8.70 16.79 -1.37
N ASP A 38 9.02 17.75 -0.50
CA ASP A 38 8.89 17.64 0.96
C ASP A 38 7.43 17.71 1.47
N GLU A 39 6.49 18.05 0.60
CA GLU A 39 5.05 17.97 0.86
C GLU A 39 4.43 16.64 0.41
N ILE A 40 5.22 15.76 -0.21
CA ILE A 40 4.74 14.49 -0.78
C ILE A 40 5.31 13.33 0.02
N PHE A 41 4.44 12.44 0.50
CA PHE A 41 4.81 11.13 1.02
C PHE A 41 4.90 10.16 -0.15
N LEU A 42 6.11 9.77 -0.53
CA LEU A 42 6.40 8.91 -1.68
C LEU A 42 6.83 7.53 -1.23
N THR A 43 6.05 6.53 -1.63
CA THR A 43 6.33 5.11 -1.39
C THR A 43 6.82 4.44 -2.68
N SER A 44 7.81 3.57 -2.55
CA SER A 44 8.11 2.53 -3.55
C SER A 44 8.38 1.19 -2.88
N LYS A 45 8.54 0.13 -3.69
CA LYS A 45 8.65 -1.23 -3.22
C LYS A 45 9.75 -1.99 -3.95
N LEU A 46 10.51 -2.78 -3.19
CA LEU A 46 11.48 -3.72 -3.72
C LEU A 46 10.80 -4.80 -4.55
N ASN A 47 11.25 -4.99 -5.78
CA ASN A 47 10.71 -6.04 -6.64
C ASN A 47 11.16 -7.44 -6.17
N ASN A 48 10.36 -8.45 -6.46
CA ASN A 48 10.57 -9.83 -6.04
C ASN A 48 11.94 -10.43 -6.42
N PRO A 49 12.51 -10.19 -7.61
CA PRO A 49 13.84 -10.71 -7.96
C PRO A 49 15.00 -10.04 -7.23
N ASP A 50 14.76 -8.91 -6.57
CA ASP A 50 15.79 -8.06 -5.99
C ASP A 50 15.99 -8.27 -4.48
N HIS A 51 15.46 -9.36 -3.92
CA HIS A 51 15.71 -9.75 -2.54
C HIS A 51 17.20 -10.04 -2.30
N GLY A 52 17.69 -9.71 -1.12
CA GLY A 52 19.08 -9.83 -0.72
C GLY A 52 19.75 -8.48 -0.50
N TYR A 53 20.86 -8.48 0.24
CA TYR A 53 21.49 -7.24 0.72
C TYR A 53 21.97 -6.31 -0.42
N GLU A 54 22.85 -6.79 -1.29
CA GLU A 54 23.42 -5.99 -2.38
C GLU A 54 22.38 -5.66 -3.45
N GLN A 55 21.49 -6.60 -3.73
CA GLN A 55 20.40 -6.43 -4.70
C GLN A 55 19.44 -5.33 -4.25
N THR A 56 19.09 -5.31 -2.97
CA THR A 56 18.21 -4.29 -2.39
C THR A 56 18.83 -2.89 -2.52
N LYS A 57 20.11 -2.72 -2.19
CA LYS A 57 20.79 -1.43 -2.29
C LYS A 57 20.84 -0.93 -3.74
N ARG A 58 21.13 -1.83 -4.69
CA ARG A 58 21.13 -1.50 -6.12
C ARG A 58 19.73 -1.11 -6.61
N ALA A 59 18.70 -1.93 -6.31
CA ALA A 59 17.34 -1.68 -6.74
C ALA A 59 16.78 -0.37 -6.14
N PHE A 60 17.13 -0.07 -4.89
CA PHE A 60 16.77 1.20 -4.26
C PHE A 60 17.39 2.41 -5.00
N ALA A 61 18.68 2.34 -5.34
CA ALA A 61 19.35 3.40 -6.09
C ALA A 61 18.73 3.59 -7.49
N GLU A 62 18.34 2.50 -8.16
CA GLU A 62 17.64 2.54 -9.44
C GLU A 62 16.24 3.20 -9.30
N SER A 63 15.49 2.86 -8.25
CA SER A 63 14.19 3.49 -7.94
C SER A 63 14.34 5.00 -7.67
N LEU A 64 15.33 5.43 -6.88
CA LEU A 64 15.59 6.86 -6.65
C LEU A 64 15.87 7.60 -7.97
N LYS A 65 16.69 7.01 -8.84
CA LYS A 65 17.01 7.57 -10.16
C LYS A 65 15.77 7.69 -11.04
N ALA A 66 14.94 6.64 -11.10
CA ALA A 66 13.70 6.60 -11.88
C ALA A 66 12.67 7.60 -11.36
N LEU A 67 12.50 7.67 -10.04
CA LEU A 67 11.59 8.61 -9.36
C LEU A 67 12.12 10.05 -9.32
N LYS A 68 13.39 10.29 -9.73
CA LYS A 68 14.04 11.60 -9.75
C LYS A 68 14.01 12.30 -8.39
N THR A 69 14.38 11.56 -7.34
CA THR A 69 14.39 12.01 -5.94
C THR A 69 15.61 11.47 -5.21
N ASP A 70 16.01 12.12 -4.11
CA ASP A 70 17.16 11.72 -3.31
C ASP A 70 16.76 10.85 -2.10
N TYR A 71 15.47 10.70 -1.82
CA TYR A 71 14.95 9.92 -0.71
C TYR A 71 13.53 9.39 -0.99
N LEU A 72 13.15 8.34 -0.26
CA LEU A 72 11.77 7.87 -0.15
C LEU A 72 11.23 8.10 1.26
N ASP A 73 9.93 8.38 1.35
CA ASP A 73 9.25 8.46 2.63
C ASP A 73 8.95 7.07 3.20
N LEU A 74 8.67 6.10 2.32
CA LEU A 74 8.46 4.71 2.69
C LEU A 74 9.03 3.77 1.61
N TYR A 75 9.76 2.74 2.04
CA TYR A 75 10.18 1.66 1.17
C TYR A 75 9.74 0.31 1.73
N LEU A 76 9.13 -0.53 0.89
CA LEU A 76 8.50 -1.78 1.29
C LEU A 76 9.16 -2.99 0.63
N ILE A 77 9.29 -4.11 1.33
CA ILE A 77 9.41 -5.42 0.70
C ILE A 77 8.05 -5.74 0.05
N HIS A 78 7.99 -5.97 -1.26
CA HIS A 78 6.72 -6.11 -1.98
C HIS A 78 5.97 -7.41 -1.65
N TRP A 79 6.70 -8.54 -1.57
CA TRP A 79 6.17 -9.85 -1.19
C TRP A 79 7.19 -10.59 -0.33
N PRO A 80 6.76 -11.31 0.73
CA PRO A 80 7.70 -11.97 1.64
C PRO A 80 8.33 -13.24 1.07
N ASN A 81 7.61 -13.95 0.19
CA ASN A 81 7.98 -15.29 -0.25
C ASN A 81 7.77 -15.48 -1.77
N PRO A 82 8.46 -14.67 -2.61
CA PRO A 82 8.39 -14.82 -4.05
C PRO A 82 9.06 -16.11 -4.54
N ILE A 83 8.68 -16.55 -5.75
CA ILE A 83 9.22 -17.80 -6.32
C ILE A 83 10.74 -17.81 -6.45
N SER A 84 11.33 -16.63 -6.66
CA SER A 84 12.79 -16.44 -6.82
C SER A 84 13.61 -16.83 -5.59
N CYS A 85 13.04 -16.75 -4.39
CA CYS A 85 13.72 -17.08 -3.13
C CYS A 85 12.88 -17.97 -2.19
N ARG A 86 11.89 -18.68 -2.70
CA ARG A 86 10.96 -19.47 -1.88
C ARG A 86 11.63 -20.51 -0.97
N ASN A 87 12.71 -21.10 -1.41
CA ASN A 87 13.41 -22.14 -0.63
C ASN A 87 14.25 -21.58 0.53
N ASN A 88 14.53 -20.27 0.54
CA ASN A 88 15.34 -19.57 1.53
C ASN A 88 14.81 -18.16 1.85
N TRP A 89 13.49 -17.98 1.78
CA TRP A 89 12.84 -16.68 1.92
C TRP A 89 13.13 -15.99 3.26
N GLU A 90 13.30 -16.76 4.37
CA GLU A 90 13.64 -16.18 5.67
C GLU A 90 15.00 -15.49 5.63
N GLU A 91 16.02 -16.17 5.09
CA GLU A 91 17.38 -15.64 4.94
C GLU A 91 17.40 -14.44 3.99
N MET A 92 16.68 -14.54 2.87
CA MET A 92 16.63 -13.46 1.88
C MET A 92 15.91 -12.23 2.41
N ASN A 93 14.81 -12.40 3.16
CA ASN A 93 14.14 -11.28 3.83
C ASN A 93 15.04 -10.65 4.91
N ALA A 94 15.77 -11.44 5.70
CA ALA A 94 16.70 -10.93 6.69
C ALA A 94 17.81 -10.09 6.05
N ALA A 95 18.40 -10.57 4.96
CA ALA A 95 19.43 -9.85 4.20
C ALA A 95 18.88 -8.56 3.56
N THR A 96 17.67 -8.61 2.99
CA THR A 96 16.95 -7.46 2.44
C THR A 96 16.68 -6.42 3.53
N TRP A 97 16.14 -6.87 4.66
CA TRP A 97 15.79 -5.98 5.77
C TRP A 97 17.00 -5.27 6.35
N LYS A 98 18.12 -5.96 6.50
CA LYS A 98 19.39 -5.36 6.91
C LYS A 98 19.82 -4.23 5.98
N ALA A 99 19.70 -4.40 4.68
CA ALA A 99 19.98 -3.32 3.72
C ALA A 99 19.02 -2.14 3.87
N MET A 100 17.73 -2.41 4.10
CA MET A 100 16.72 -1.38 4.33
C MET A 100 16.95 -0.62 5.64
N GLU A 101 17.37 -1.29 6.71
CA GLU A 101 17.76 -0.65 7.98
C GLU A 101 18.92 0.34 7.79
N GLU A 102 19.97 -0.04 7.05
CA GLU A 102 21.09 0.86 6.77
C GLU A 102 20.67 2.08 5.94
N LEU A 103 19.79 1.88 4.94
CA LEU A 103 19.23 2.97 4.15
C LEU A 103 18.34 3.90 4.99
N TYR A 104 17.61 3.35 5.95
CA TYR A 104 16.83 4.10 6.94
C TYR A 104 17.73 4.90 7.89
N GLU A 105 18.77 4.28 8.45
CA GLU A 105 19.75 4.93 9.32
C GLU A 105 20.50 6.08 8.60
N SER A 106 20.80 5.90 7.32
CA SER A 106 21.42 6.95 6.50
C SER A 106 20.48 8.13 6.16
N GLY A 107 19.18 7.99 6.44
CA GLY A 107 18.15 8.98 6.15
C GLY A 107 17.66 9.00 4.69
N GLN A 108 18.12 8.07 3.85
CA GLN A 108 17.64 7.94 2.46
C GLN A 108 16.22 7.34 2.39
N ILE A 109 15.81 6.61 3.42
CA ILE A 109 14.42 6.16 3.63
C ILE A 109 13.95 6.74 4.97
N LYS A 110 12.74 7.29 5.01
CA LYS A 110 12.15 7.88 6.24
C LYS A 110 11.37 6.86 7.07
N ALA A 111 10.84 5.82 6.44
CA ALA A 111 10.15 4.70 7.08
C ALA A 111 10.36 3.42 6.26
N ILE A 112 10.52 2.30 6.94
CA ILE A 112 10.65 0.98 6.33
C ILE A 112 9.49 0.08 6.72
N GLY A 113 9.02 -0.72 5.77
CA GLY A 113 7.89 -1.59 5.98
C GLY A 113 7.86 -2.75 4.99
N VAL A 114 6.73 -3.42 5.00
CA VAL A 114 6.53 -4.63 4.20
C VAL A 114 5.17 -4.60 3.53
N SER A 115 4.98 -5.49 2.55
CA SER A 115 3.69 -5.70 1.90
C SER A 115 3.41 -7.20 1.82
N ASN A 116 2.14 -7.57 2.02
CA ASN A 116 1.65 -8.94 1.99
C ASN A 116 2.25 -9.90 3.03
N PHE A 117 2.84 -9.38 4.09
CA PHE A 117 3.34 -10.21 5.19
C PHE A 117 2.19 -10.76 6.03
N ARG A 118 2.34 -12.01 6.49
CA ARG A 118 1.53 -12.68 7.49
C ARG A 118 2.32 -12.85 8.79
N GLN A 119 1.67 -13.27 9.85
CA GLN A 119 2.29 -13.40 11.18
C GLN A 119 3.62 -14.18 11.16
N HIS A 120 3.67 -15.35 10.55
CA HIS A 120 4.91 -16.14 10.51
C HIS A 120 6.07 -15.45 9.78
N HIS A 121 5.78 -14.58 8.77
CA HIS A 121 6.82 -13.78 8.12
C HIS A 121 7.40 -12.72 9.07
N PHE A 122 6.55 -12.08 9.88
CA PHE A 122 7.00 -11.15 10.92
C PHE A 122 7.81 -11.85 12.01
N GLU A 123 7.35 -13.01 12.47
CA GLU A 123 8.06 -13.82 13.47
C GLU A 123 9.43 -14.27 12.97
N ALA A 124 9.57 -14.60 11.68
CA ALA A 124 10.86 -14.92 11.08
C ALA A 124 11.77 -13.69 11.01
N LEU A 125 11.24 -12.56 10.51
CA LEU A 125 11.99 -11.30 10.38
C LEU A 125 12.46 -10.76 11.74
N ALA A 126 11.63 -10.86 12.77
CA ALA A 126 11.93 -10.38 14.12
C ALA A 126 13.15 -11.06 14.76
N LYS A 127 13.58 -12.25 14.27
CA LYS A 127 14.79 -12.94 14.75
C LYS A 127 16.07 -12.16 14.44
N THR A 128 16.06 -11.30 13.43
CA THR A 128 17.25 -10.60 12.91
C THR A 128 17.09 -9.09 12.77
N ALA A 129 15.86 -8.59 12.76
CA ALA A 129 15.59 -7.17 12.61
C ALA A 129 15.96 -6.38 13.87
N ASN A 130 16.64 -5.24 13.69
CA ASN A 130 16.90 -4.25 14.76
C ASN A 130 15.81 -3.16 14.78
N VAL A 131 15.21 -2.86 13.62
CA VAL A 131 14.10 -1.93 13.47
C VAL A 131 12.86 -2.75 13.06
N ALA A 132 11.78 -2.65 13.83
CA ALA A 132 10.53 -3.31 13.47
C ALA A 132 9.91 -2.68 12.22
N PRO A 133 9.21 -3.46 11.36
CA PRO A 133 8.43 -2.90 10.26
C PRO A 133 7.41 -1.89 10.78
N MET A 134 7.35 -0.72 10.14
CA MET A 134 6.44 0.38 10.52
C MET A 134 5.09 0.27 9.82
N VAL A 135 5.07 -0.36 8.65
CA VAL A 135 3.89 -0.46 7.78
C VAL A 135 3.76 -1.89 7.27
N ASN A 136 2.51 -2.39 7.21
CA ASN A 136 2.16 -3.55 6.37
C ASN A 136 1.10 -3.13 5.36
N GLN A 137 1.43 -3.17 4.06
CA GLN A 137 0.51 -2.87 2.97
C GLN A 137 -0.10 -4.16 2.43
N ILE A 138 -1.41 -4.35 2.59
CA ILE A 138 -2.11 -5.58 2.15
C ILE A 138 -3.41 -5.26 1.41
N SER A 139 -3.99 -6.27 0.74
CA SER A 139 -5.30 -6.13 0.09
C SER A 139 -6.40 -6.02 1.14
N LEU A 140 -7.05 -4.87 1.24
CA LEU A 140 -8.17 -4.62 2.16
C LEU A 140 -9.29 -3.87 1.43
N SER A 141 -10.50 -4.37 1.56
CA SER A 141 -11.69 -3.78 0.95
C SER A 141 -12.94 -4.25 1.69
N PRO A 142 -14.11 -3.64 1.49
CA PRO A 142 -15.37 -4.22 1.93
C PRO A 142 -15.46 -5.72 1.61
N GLY A 143 -15.80 -6.53 2.61
CA GLY A 143 -15.84 -8.00 2.49
C GLY A 143 -14.49 -8.72 2.48
N LEU A 144 -13.37 -8.00 2.52
CA LEU A 144 -12.02 -8.56 2.66
C LEU A 144 -11.26 -7.80 3.76
N THR A 145 -11.52 -8.13 4.99
CA THR A 145 -11.00 -7.42 6.17
C THR A 145 -9.69 -7.98 6.70
N GLN A 146 -9.35 -9.22 6.38
CA GLN A 146 -8.14 -9.92 6.85
C GLN A 146 -7.86 -9.68 8.35
N THR A 147 -8.90 -9.82 9.19
CA THR A 147 -8.93 -9.38 10.61
C THR A 147 -7.75 -9.91 11.42
N SER A 148 -7.34 -11.17 11.24
CA SER A 148 -6.24 -11.79 11.99
C SER A 148 -4.93 -11.02 11.81
N ILE A 149 -4.55 -10.72 10.56
CA ILE A 149 -3.29 -10.00 10.30
C ILE A 149 -3.41 -8.51 10.66
N CYS A 150 -4.60 -7.91 10.49
CA CYS A 150 -4.82 -6.53 10.93
C CYS A 150 -4.68 -6.37 12.44
N SER A 151 -5.27 -7.29 13.24
CA SER A 151 -5.12 -7.29 14.70
C SER A 151 -3.66 -7.48 15.11
N TYR A 152 -2.96 -8.43 14.51
CA TYR A 152 -1.53 -8.64 14.76
C TYR A 152 -0.71 -7.36 14.51
N CYS A 153 -0.92 -6.70 13.35
CA CYS A 153 -0.21 -5.47 13.01
C CYS A 153 -0.55 -4.32 13.99
N GLN A 154 -1.81 -4.19 14.37
CA GLN A 154 -2.26 -3.17 15.34
C GLN A 154 -1.63 -3.38 16.72
N GLU A 155 -1.59 -4.62 17.22
CA GLU A 155 -0.96 -4.98 18.50
C GLU A 155 0.54 -4.66 18.52
N HIS A 156 1.19 -4.67 17.35
CA HIS A 156 2.62 -4.34 17.19
C HIS A 156 2.87 -2.89 16.73
N GLY A 157 1.85 -2.03 16.74
CA GLY A 157 1.97 -0.62 16.40
C GLY A 157 2.25 -0.32 14.92
N MET A 158 2.00 -1.26 14.02
CA MET A 158 2.19 -1.09 12.57
C MET A 158 1.01 -0.36 11.94
N VAL A 159 1.30 0.54 11.01
CA VAL A 159 0.28 1.18 10.17
C VAL A 159 -0.15 0.22 9.07
N MET A 160 -1.46 0.15 8.81
CA MET A 160 -2.03 -0.67 7.75
C MET A 160 -2.37 0.17 6.52
N GLU A 161 -1.76 -0.15 5.39
CA GLU A 161 -2.14 0.41 4.09
C GLU A 161 -2.98 -0.60 3.31
N ALA A 162 -4.06 -0.10 2.70
CA ALA A 162 -5.06 -0.91 2.00
C ALA A 162 -4.90 -0.73 0.48
N TYR A 163 -4.23 -1.65 -0.19
CA TYR A 163 -4.27 -1.66 -1.64
C TYR A 163 -5.56 -2.34 -2.17
N SER A 164 -5.96 -1.98 -3.38
CA SER A 164 -7.23 -2.41 -4.00
C SER A 164 -8.48 -2.16 -3.13
N PRO A 165 -8.66 -0.96 -2.55
CA PRO A 165 -9.76 -0.68 -1.63
C PRO A 165 -11.15 -0.79 -2.29
N LEU A 166 -11.21 -0.85 -3.62
CA LEU A 166 -12.44 -1.04 -4.42
C LEU A 166 -12.61 -2.50 -4.90
N GLY A 167 -11.88 -3.48 -4.30
CA GLY A 167 -11.96 -4.89 -4.67
C GLY A 167 -11.70 -5.14 -6.16
N THR A 168 -10.75 -4.42 -6.78
CA THR A 168 -10.47 -4.46 -8.22
C THR A 168 -11.69 -4.15 -9.10
N GLY A 169 -12.65 -3.36 -8.59
CA GLY A 169 -13.85 -2.95 -9.30
C GLY A 169 -15.08 -3.85 -9.11
N ARG A 170 -14.95 -5.05 -8.53
CA ARG A 170 -16.07 -5.98 -8.29
C ARG A 170 -17.12 -5.37 -7.35
N ILE A 171 -16.68 -4.70 -6.29
CA ILE A 171 -17.56 -4.08 -5.30
C ILE A 171 -18.47 -3.00 -5.93
N LEU A 172 -18.03 -2.37 -6.99
CA LEU A 172 -18.80 -1.32 -7.68
C LEU A 172 -20.07 -1.84 -8.37
N GLN A 173 -20.24 -3.16 -8.47
CA GLN A 173 -21.40 -3.80 -9.11
C GLN A 173 -22.39 -4.41 -8.09
N LEU A 174 -22.05 -4.36 -6.78
CA LEU A 174 -22.88 -5.00 -5.74
C LEU A 174 -24.10 -4.13 -5.42
N GLU A 175 -25.28 -4.77 -5.37
CA GLU A 175 -26.53 -4.10 -5.03
C GLU A 175 -26.52 -3.58 -3.58
N GLU A 176 -25.94 -4.34 -2.65
CA GLU A 176 -25.79 -3.96 -1.26
C GLU A 176 -24.99 -2.65 -1.12
N MET A 177 -24.00 -2.42 -1.98
CA MET A 177 -23.21 -1.20 -1.96
C MET A 177 -23.97 0.00 -2.53
N ARG A 178 -24.92 -0.22 -3.44
CA ARG A 178 -25.79 0.85 -3.95
C ARG A 178 -26.67 1.43 -2.84
N TYR A 179 -27.20 0.57 -1.97
CA TYR A 179 -27.96 1.03 -0.80
C TYR A 179 -27.16 2.05 0.03
N PHE A 180 -25.89 1.78 0.34
CA PHE A 180 -25.06 2.71 1.11
C PHE A 180 -24.72 3.98 0.30
N ALA A 181 -24.46 3.84 -0.98
CA ALA A 181 -24.21 4.97 -1.87
C ALA A 181 -25.41 5.95 -1.88
N GLU A 182 -26.65 5.44 -1.98
CA GLU A 182 -27.87 6.22 -1.92
C GLU A 182 -28.10 6.82 -0.52
N LYS A 183 -27.93 6.02 0.54
CA LYS A 183 -28.10 6.44 1.93
C LYS A 183 -27.24 7.64 2.30
N TYR A 184 -26.01 7.66 1.84
CA TYR A 184 -25.03 8.71 2.13
C TYR A 184 -24.89 9.75 1.02
N ASN A 185 -25.60 9.59 -0.11
CA ASN A 185 -25.50 10.46 -1.29
C ASN A 185 -24.05 10.60 -1.82
N HIS A 186 -23.34 9.48 -1.88
CA HIS A 186 -21.97 9.38 -2.36
C HIS A 186 -21.80 8.18 -3.28
N SER A 187 -20.75 8.16 -4.12
CA SER A 187 -20.50 7.01 -4.97
C SER A 187 -20.04 5.79 -4.17
N ILE A 188 -20.24 4.58 -4.72
CA ILE A 188 -19.77 3.35 -4.09
C ILE A 188 -18.25 3.42 -3.83
N ALA A 189 -17.48 4.05 -4.73
CA ALA A 189 -16.05 4.23 -4.55
C ALA A 189 -15.75 5.08 -3.30
N GLN A 190 -16.47 6.17 -3.09
CA GLN A 190 -16.34 7.00 -1.89
C GLN A 190 -16.75 6.25 -0.61
N ILE A 191 -17.82 5.45 -0.67
CA ILE A 191 -18.22 4.59 0.46
C ILE A 191 -17.09 3.61 0.83
N CYS A 192 -16.48 2.93 -0.14
CA CYS A 192 -15.35 2.00 0.10
C CYS A 192 -14.14 2.70 0.72
N ILE A 193 -13.77 3.89 0.20
CA ILE A 193 -12.63 4.66 0.70
C ILE A 193 -12.93 5.17 2.12
N ARG A 194 -14.12 5.69 2.37
CA ARG A 194 -14.55 6.14 3.69
C ARG A 194 -14.58 5.02 4.71
N TRP A 195 -15.11 3.86 4.32
CA TRP A 195 -15.08 2.65 5.12
C TRP A 195 -13.65 2.28 5.51
N SER A 196 -12.73 2.25 4.55
CA SER A 196 -11.32 1.92 4.79
C SER A 196 -10.69 2.87 5.80
N LEU A 197 -10.93 4.18 5.68
CA LEU A 197 -10.46 5.20 6.64
C LEU A 197 -11.06 4.97 8.04
N GLN A 198 -12.35 4.62 8.15
CA GLN A 198 -12.99 4.39 9.45
C GLN A 198 -12.58 3.06 10.11
N MET A 199 -12.09 2.09 9.31
CA MET A 199 -11.42 0.89 9.80
C MET A 199 -9.99 1.15 10.29
N GLY A 200 -9.48 2.39 10.16
CA GLY A 200 -8.13 2.76 10.57
C GLY A 200 -7.05 2.44 9.53
N PHE A 201 -7.44 2.18 8.28
CA PHE A 201 -6.52 1.90 7.19
C PHE A 201 -6.23 3.15 6.36
N ILE A 202 -5.08 3.16 5.69
CA ILE A 202 -4.73 4.16 4.67
C ILE A 202 -5.08 3.56 3.29
N PRO A 203 -6.20 3.95 2.66
CA PRO A 203 -6.58 3.41 1.35
C PRO A 203 -5.74 3.99 0.22
N LEU A 204 -5.37 3.13 -0.73
CA LEU A 204 -4.60 3.47 -1.93
C LEU A 204 -5.47 3.27 -3.19
N PRO A 205 -6.44 4.16 -3.46
CA PRO A 205 -7.28 4.06 -4.65
C PRO A 205 -6.51 4.45 -5.89
N LYS A 206 -6.59 3.62 -6.95
CA LYS A 206 -5.94 3.88 -8.24
C LYS A 206 -6.96 4.27 -9.30
N SER A 207 -6.73 5.39 -9.99
CA SER A 207 -7.47 5.76 -11.18
C SER A 207 -6.57 6.44 -12.22
N ILE A 208 -6.90 6.27 -13.50
CA ILE A 208 -6.32 7.04 -14.62
C ILE A 208 -7.24 8.17 -15.08
N ASN A 209 -8.45 8.21 -14.55
CA ASN A 209 -9.45 9.22 -14.88
C ASN A 209 -9.41 10.37 -13.88
N ALA A 210 -9.12 11.59 -14.35
CA ALA A 210 -8.95 12.76 -13.51
C ALA A 210 -10.23 13.14 -12.73
N SER A 211 -11.42 12.87 -13.26
CA SER A 211 -12.66 13.13 -12.52
C SER A 211 -12.84 12.17 -11.35
N ARG A 212 -12.56 10.88 -11.54
CA ARG A 212 -12.58 9.87 -10.47
C ARG A 212 -11.49 10.12 -9.42
N ILE A 213 -10.31 10.61 -9.81
CA ILE A 213 -9.24 11.00 -8.87
C ILE A 213 -9.76 12.09 -7.94
N ARG A 214 -10.40 13.13 -8.49
CA ARG A 214 -11.02 14.22 -7.70
C ARG A 214 -12.19 13.75 -6.85
N GLU A 215 -13.02 12.85 -7.38
CA GLU A 215 -14.15 12.28 -6.63
C GLU A 215 -13.67 11.45 -5.43
N ASN A 216 -12.70 10.58 -5.62
CA ASN A 216 -12.20 9.65 -4.60
C ASN A 216 -11.59 10.34 -3.37
N ILE A 217 -11.10 11.57 -3.47
CA ILE A 217 -10.56 12.31 -2.32
C ILE A 217 -11.66 13.01 -1.50
N ASN A 218 -12.85 13.21 -2.08
CA ASN A 218 -13.96 13.88 -1.41
C ASN A 218 -14.73 12.89 -0.52
N VAL A 219 -14.12 12.50 0.59
CA VAL A 219 -14.65 11.48 1.53
C VAL A 219 -14.61 11.95 2.98
N PHE A 220 -14.30 13.22 3.22
CA PHE A 220 -14.15 13.78 4.57
C PHE A 220 -15.36 14.59 5.04
N ASP A 221 -16.33 14.82 4.17
CA ASP A 221 -17.56 15.56 4.42
C ASP A 221 -18.70 14.71 5.00
N PHE A 222 -18.52 13.39 5.07
CA PHE A 222 -19.49 12.46 5.66
C PHE A 222 -18.82 11.40 6.54
N LYS A 223 -19.62 10.72 7.35
CA LYS A 223 -19.20 9.60 8.19
C LYS A 223 -20.23 8.48 8.10
N LEU A 224 -19.78 7.23 7.90
CA LEU A 224 -20.61 6.03 8.01
C LEU A 224 -20.94 5.78 9.48
N SER A 225 -22.15 5.30 9.80
CA SER A 225 -22.48 4.82 11.14
C SER A 225 -21.66 3.55 11.47
N ASP A 226 -21.43 3.29 12.74
CA ASP A 226 -20.66 2.12 13.17
C ASP A 226 -21.36 0.80 12.77
N GLU A 227 -22.70 0.81 12.72
CA GLU A 227 -23.51 -0.30 12.20
C GLU A 227 -23.26 -0.53 10.71
N ASP A 228 -23.24 0.53 9.91
CA ASP A 228 -22.98 0.44 8.47
C ASP A 228 -21.52 0.02 8.20
N VAL A 229 -20.55 0.51 8.98
CA VAL A 229 -19.14 0.05 8.88
C VAL A 229 -19.06 -1.47 9.10
N SER A 230 -19.76 -1.98 10.12
CA SER A 230 -19.78 -3.41 10.45
C SER A 230 -20.49 -4.22 9.34
N THR A 231 -21.60 -3.71 8.82
CA THR A 231 -22.34 -4.36 7.73
C THR A 231 -21.52 -4.40 6.46
N ILE A 232 -20.88 -3.31 6.06
CA ILE A 232 -20.00 -3.22 4.89
C ILE A 232 -18.81 -4.17 5.04
N ALA A 233 -18.24 -4.33 6.23
CA ALA A 233 -17.16 -5.28 6.50
C ALA A 233 -17.55 -6.74 6.20
N SER A 234 -18.83 -7.10 6.36
CA SER A 234 -19.35 -8.46 6.18
C SER A 234 -19.89 -8.79 4.79
N ILE A 235 -19.90 -7.83 3.87
CA ILE A 235 -20.39 -8.03 2.49
C ILE A 235 -19.63 -9.15 1.78
N GLN A 236 -20.36 -9.96 1.03
CA GLN A 236 -19.77 -11.05 0.22
C GLN A 236 -19.29 -10.52 -1.15
N ALA A 237 -18.20 -9.77 -1.16
CA ALA A 237 -17.68 -9.13 -2.38
C ALA A 237 -16.93 -10.08 -3.33
N GLY A 238 -16.73 -11.35 -2.94
CA GLY A 238 -15.95 -12.31 -3.72
C GLY A 238 -14.49 -11.94 -3.92
N SER A 239 -13.98 -10.97 -3.14
CA SER A 239 -12.57 -10.61 -3.12
C SER A 239 -11.80 -11.62 -2.28
N VAL A 240 -10.64 -12.07 -2.77
CA VAL A 240 -9.77 -13.01 -2.06
C VAL A 240 -8.37 -12.43 -2.01
N ALA A 241 -7.76 -12.43 -0.82
CA ALA A 241 -6.35 -12.10 -0.68
C ALA A 241 -5.49 -13.20 -1.33
N ARG A 242 -4.47 -12.80 -2.06
CA ARG A 242 -3.47 -13.75 -2.57
C ARG A 242 -2.67 -14.31 -1.40
N ASP A 243 -2.42 -15.60 -1.43
CA ASP A 243 -1.55 -16.24 -0.45
C ASP A 243 -0.08 -15.96 -0.80
N PRO A 244 0.67 -15.22 0.05
CA PRO A 244 2.06 -14.88 -0.22
C PRO A 244 2.98 -16.10 -0.32
N ASP A 245 2.59 -17.24 0.26
CA ASP A 245 3.40 -18.47 0.26
C ASP A 245 3.19 -19.32 -1.00
N THR A 246 2.19 -19.00 -1.82
CA THR A 246 1.85 -19.77 -3.01
C THR A 246 1.83 -18.93 -4.29
N ILE A 247 2.15 -17.64 -4.23
CA ILE A 247 2.29 -16.81 -5.43
C ILE A 247 3.35 -17.41 -6.38
N ASN A 248 3.14 -17.23 -7.68
CA ASN A 248 3.99 -17.82 -8.73
C ASN A 248 4.70 -16.75 -9.60
N PHE A 249 5.04 -15.63 -9.03
CA PHE A 249 5.78 -14.53 -9.65
C PHE A 249 6.82 -13.95 -8.68
#